data_1fc6e0a7ee8f0591d0a1a130ca3daaf4
#
_entry.id   1fc6e0a7ee8f0591d0a1a130ca3daaf4
#
_cell.length_a   1.000
_cell.length_b   1.000
_cell.length_c   1.000
_cell.angle_alpha   90.00
_cell.angle_beta   90.00
_cell.angle_gamma   90.00
#
_symmetry.space_group_name_H-M   'P 1'
#
loop_
_entity.id
_entity.type
_entity.pdbx_description
1 polymer ?
#
loop_
_entity_poly.entity_id
_entity_poly.type
_entity_poly.pdbx_seq_one_letter_code
_entity_poly.pdbx_strand_id
1 'polypeptide(L)'
;GVDSKVLWLPDVFGYSAALPQILRKSGVDKFVTSKIGWSETDKMPYDTFFWKGIDGTDIFTYFMTAQDKVRGKKPATNVTYNAKLNPCQLIGGYDRYQQKDINNEVMITFGYGDGGGGPIRKDLEYYDVLKKGVSGVPCAKMEFAGSFLERIKKRAEKNQKTPCWQGELYLEYHRGTYTSMAQNKKLNRRSE
;
A
#
# COMPACT_ATOMS: atom_id res chain seq x y z
N GLY A 1 10.66 23.45 5.63
CA GLY A 1 10.24 22.07 5.51
C GLY A 1 9.81 21.72 4.10
N VAL A 2 9.59 20.45 3.82
CA VAL A 2 9.09 19.96 2.53
C VAL A 2 7.68 19.43 2.72
N ASP A 3 6.74 19.83 1.86
CA ASP A 3 5.37 19.36 1.92
C ASP A 3 5.28 17.87 1.56
N SER A 4 4.61 17.08 2.40
CA SER A 4 4.27 15.70 2.05
C SER A 4 3.09 15.68 1.08
N LYS A 5 3.25 14.99 -0.04
CA LYS A 5 2.17 14.76 -1.03
C LYS A 5 1.58 13.36 -0.95
N VAL A 6 2.03 12.57 0.01
CA VAL A 6 1.63 11.17 0.20
C VAL A 6 1.22 10.97 1.66
N LEU A 7 0.01 10.47 1.89
CA LEU A 7 -0.36 9.87 3.15
C LEU A 7 0.08 8.40 3.13
N TRP A 8 1.02 8.05 4.01
CA TRP A 8 1.61 6.73 4.14
C TRP A 8 1.12 6.06 5.42
N LEU A 9 0.09 5.23 5.32
CA LEU A 9 -0.49 4.49 6.44
C LEU A 9 -0.60 3.00 6.10
N PRO A 10 0.50 2.23 6.17
CA PRO A 10 0.49 0.84 5.69
C PRO A 10 -0.28 -0.11 6.60
N ASP A 11 -0.41 0.18 7.89
CA ASP A 11 -0.86 -0.75 8.92
C ASP A 11 -2.09 -0.25 9.70
N VAL A 12 -3.05 0.37 9.02
CA VAL A 12 -4.30 0.85 9.63
C VAL A 12 -5.48 0.00 9.16
N PHE A 13 -6.39 -0.30 10.07
CA PHE A 13 -7.41 -1.34 9.96
C PHE A 13 -8.75 -0.78 9.47
N GLY A 14 -8.72 0.01 8.43
CA GLY A 14 -9.88 0.64 7.82
C GLY A 14 -9.78 2.17 7.78
N TYR A 15 -10.48 2.78 6.83
CA TYR A 15 -10.40 4.22 6.59
C TYR A 15 -11.78 4.79 6.25
N SER A 16 -12.10 5.92 6.88
CA SER A 16 -13.35 6.64 6.65
C SER A 16 -13.47 7.16 5.22
N ALA A 17 -14.67 7.10 4.67
CA ALA A 17 -15.01 7.68 3.37
C ALA A 17 -14.79 9.23 3.29
N ALA A 18 -14.61 9.90 4.42
CA ALA A 18 -14.28 11.31 4.47
C ALA A 18 -12.78 11.61 4.27
N LEU A 19 -11.92 10.59 4.32
CA LEU A 19 -10.47 10.79 4.25
C LEU A 19 -9.99 11.45 2.93
N PRO A 20 -10.48 11.09 1.74
CA PRO A 20 -10.04 11.71 0.50
C PRO A 20 -10.19 13.23 0.47
N GLN A 21 -11.34 13.75 0.91
CA GLN A 21 -11.57 15.20 0.95
C GLN A 21 -10.69 15.92 1.97
N ILE A 22 -10.41 15.29 3.13
CA ILE A 22 -9.51 15.82 4.13
C ILE A 22 -8.10 15.94 3.55
N LEU A 23 -7.62 14.89 2.91
CA LEU A 23 -6.29 14.84 2.30
C LEU A 23 -6.13 15.91 1.21
N ARG A 24 -7.08 16.02 0.29
CA ARG A 24 -7.02 17.03 -0.78
C ARG A 24 -7.01 18.44 -0.23
N LYS A 25 -7.84 18.74 0.77
CA LYS A 25 -7.85 20.05 1.45
C LYS A 25 -6.57 20.35 2.20
N SER A 26 -5.84 19.30 2.62
CA SER A 26 -4.52 19.41 3.26
C SER A 26 -3.35 19.42 2.25
N GLY A 27 -3.63 19.44 0.95
CA GLY A 27 -2.60 19.44 -0.10
C GLY A 27 -1.93 18.08 -0.37
N VAL A 28 -2.49 16.99 0.18
CA VAL A 28 -2.06 15.60 -0.06
C VAL A 28 -2.89 15.02 -1.19
N ASP A 29 -2.27 14.44 -2.19
CA ASP A 29 -2.94 13.94 -3.40
C ASP A 29 -2.72 12.44 -3.67
N LYS A 30 -2.02 11.75 -2.79
CA LYS A 30 -1.75 10.31 -2.88
C LYS A 30 -1.94 9.63 -1.53
N PHE A 31 -2.51 8.44 -1.58
CA PHE A 31 -2.73 7.59 -0.41
C PHE A 31 -2.13 6.20 -0.63
N VAL A 32 -1.42 5.68 0.37
CA VAL A 32 -0.78 4.37 0.32
C VAL A 32 -1.09 3.57 1.56
N THR A 33 -1.52 2.33 1.38
CA THR A 33 -1.73 1.36 2.45
C THR A 33 -1.41 -0.08 2.00
N SER A 34 -1.43 -1.02 2.92
CA SER A 34 -1.36 -2.45 2.64
C SER A 34 -2.43 -3.25 3.39
N LYS A 35 -2.80 -2.82 4.59
CA LYS A 35 -3.61 -3.61 5.53
C LYS A 35 -4.99 -4.02 5.00
N ILE A 36 -5.62 -3.23 4.14
CA ILE A 36 -6.90 -3.60 3.51
C ILE A 36 -6.79 -4.90 2.70
N GLY A 37 -5.60 -5.21 2.20
CA GLY A 37 -5.32 -6.49 1.54
C GLY A 37 -5.42 -7.74 2.44
N TRP A 38 -5.64 -7.57 3.74
CA TRP A 38 -5.86 -8.67 4.70
C TRP A 38 -7.31 -9.13 4.76
N SER A 39 -8.25 -8.36 4.19
CA SER A 39 -9.67 -8.75 4.19
C SER A 39 -9.86 -10.17 3.66
N GLU A 40 -10.59 -10.99 4.38
CA GLU A 40 -10.93 -12.36 4.02
C GLU A 40 -12.29 -12.45 3.33
N THR A 41 -13.23 -11.62 3.78
CA THR A 41 -14.61 -11.63 3.31
C THR A 41 -14.88 -10.56 2.25
N ASP A 42 -14.51 -9.33 2.54
CA ASP A 42 -14.80 -8.15 1.69
C ASP A 42 -13.55 -7.71 0.93
N LYS A 43 -13.06 -8.58 0.04
CA LYS A 43 -11.82 -8.32 -0.70
C LYS A 43 -11.97 -7.11 -1.60
N MET A 44 -11.13 -6.11 -1.38
CA MET A 44 -11.03 -4.96 -2.27
C MET A 44 -10.58 -5.41 -3.66
N PRO A 45 -11.35 -5.10 -4.72
CA PRO A 45 -11.03 -5.58 -6.08
C PRO A 45 -9.95 -4.74 -6.79
N TYR A 46 -9.39 -3.74 -6.12
CA TYR A 46 -8.45 -2.80 -6.70
C TYR A 46 -7.22 -2.59 -5.81
N ASP A 47 -6.04 -2.54 -6.44
CA ASP A 47 -4.78 -2.16 -5.79
C ASP A 47 -4.31 -0.78 -6.27
N THR A 48 -4.81 -0.31 -7.42
CA THR A 48 -4.56 1.02 -7.98
C THR A 48 -5.87 1.61 -8.49
N PHE A 49 -6.31 2.73 -7.91
CA PHE A 49 -7.61 3.32 -8.21
C PHE A 49 -7.69 4.78 -7.74
N PHE A 50 -8.75 5.48 -8.14
CA PHE A 50 -9.13 6.76 -7.54
C PHE A 50 -10.15 6.53 -6.43
N TRP A 51 -9.82 6.92 -5.22
CA TRP A 51 -10.72 6.84 -4.07
C TRP A 51 -11.48 8.14 -3.92
N LYS A 52 -12.82 8.05 -4.03
CA LYS A 52 -13.73 9.19 -3.97
C LYS A 52 -14.29 9.37 -2.57
N GLY A 53 -14.14 10.56 -2.03
CA GLY A 53 -14.70 10.97 -0.76
C GLY A 53 -16.20 11.29 -0.82
N ILE A 54 -16.75 11.62 0.34
CA ILE A 54 -18.18 11.92 0.51
C ILE A 54 -18.58 13.16 -0.33
N ASP A 55 -17.71 14.14 -0.47
CA ASP A 55 -17.94 15.38 -1.24
C ASP A 55 -17.63 15.21 -2.76
N GLY A 56 -17.33 14.00 -3.21
CA GLY A 56 -16.98 13.72 -4.58
C GLY A 56 -15.50 13.96 -4.95
N THR A 57 -14.71 14.52 -4.04
CA THR A 57 -13.26 14.69 -4.23
C THR A 57 -12.58 13.34 -4.35
N ASP A 58 -11.68 13.19 -5.31
CA ASP A 58 -10.90 11.98 -5.49
C ASP A 58 -9.43 12.12 -5.08
N ILE A 59 -8.81 11.00 -4.72
CA ILE A 59 -7.39 10.88 -4.41
C ILE A 59 -6.81 9.61 -5.04
N PHE A 60 -5.61 9.73 -5.62
CA PHE A 60 -4.92 8.55 -6.13
C PHE A 60 -4.55 7.61 -4.99
N THR A 61 -4.94 6.35 -5.10
CA THR A 61 -4.75 5.33 -4.07
C THR A 61 -3.97 4.13 -4.60
N TYR A 62 -2.99 3.70 -3.83
CA TYR A 62 -2.15 2.54 -4.15
C TYR A 62 -2.07 1.59 -2.95
N PHE A 63 -2.36 0.30 -3.18
CA PHE A 63 -2.19 -0.76 -2.19
C PHE A 63 -0.90 -1.53 -2.47
N MET A 64 -0.06 -1.66 -1.45
CA MET A 64 1.12 -2.51 -1.51
C MET A 64 0.70 -3.98 -1.45
N THR A 65 1.22 -4.77 -2.37
CA THR A 65 0.79 -6.15 -2.62
C THR A 65 1.84 -7.21 -2.26
N ALA A 66 2.94 -6.81 -1.61
CA ALA A 66 3.98 -7.76 -1.22
C ALA A 66 3.42 -8.92 -0.40
N GLN A 67 3.66 -10.15 -0.84
CA GLN A 67 3.27 -11.38 -0.15
C GLN A 67 4.20 -12.53 -0.54
N ASP A 68 4.27 -13.55 0.31
CA ASP A 68 5.05 -14.75 -0.03
C ASP A 68 4.32 -15.61 -1.08
N LYS A 69 5.06 -15.96 -2.13
CA LYS A 69 4.67 -17.02 -3.07
C LYS A 69 5.76 -18.06 -3.17
N VAL A 70 5.47 -19.24 -2.70
CA VAL A 70 6.37 -20.39 -2.78
C VAL A 70 5.80 -21.40 -3.79
N ARG A 71 6.65 -21.86 -4.72
CA ARG A 71 6.25 -22.84 -5.74
C ARG A 71 5.62 -24.07 -5.08
N GLY A 72 4.47 -24.50 -5.58
CA GLY A 72 3.74 -25.67 -5.08
C GLY A 72 2.97 -25.46 -3.77
N LYS A 73 2.97 -24.25 -3.21
CA LYS A 73 2.16 -23.89 -2.04
C LYS A 73 1.10 -22.85 -2.40
N LYS A 74 0.01 -22.81 -1.63
CA LYS A 74 -0.94 -21.70 -1.73
C LYS A 74 -0.21 -20.41 -1.38
N PRO A 75 -0.48 -19.29 -2.11
CA PRO A 75 0.06 -17.98 -1.73
C PRO A 75 -0.33 -17.62 -0.28
N ALA A 76 0.50 -16.85 0.39
CA ALA A 76 0.11 -16.25 1.66
C ALA A 76 -1.17 -15.45 1.47
N THR A 77 -2.07 -15.48 2.44
CA THR A 77 -3.32 -14.69 2.38
C THR A 77 -3.03 -13.21 2.59
N ASN A 78 -2.09 -12.91 3.47
CA ASN A 78 -1.81 -11.56 3.93
C ASN A 78 -0.68 -10.89 3.16
N VAL A 79 -0.87 -9.62 2.85
CA VAL A 79 0.17 -8.73 2.33
C VAL A 79 1.02 -8.19 3.47
N THR A 80 2.22 -7.71 3.12
CA THR A 80 3.10 -7.04 4.09
C THR A 80 3.63 -5.72 3.52
N TYR A 81 3.92 -4.77 4.43
CA TYR A 81 4.60 -3.52 4.13
C TYR A 81 6.07 -3.53 4.60
N ASN A 82 6.47 -4.56 5.33
CA ASN A 82 7.82 -4.80 5.81
C ASN A 82 8.39 -6.09 5.16
N ALA A 83 8.41 -6.10 3.85
CA ALA A 83 8.82 -7.24 3.05
C ALA A 83 10.31 -7.57 3.22
N LYS A 84 10.67 -8.75 2.75
CA LYS A 84 12.05 -9.17 2.49
C LYS A 84 12.31 -9.04 1.00
N LEU A 85 13.43 -8.49 0.63
CA LEU A 85 13.78 -8.34 -0.79
C LEU A 85 14.28 -9.68 -1.36
N ASN A 86 13.37 -10.65 -1.50
CA ASN A 86 13.67 -11.97 -2.02
C ASN A 86 12.75 -12.33 -3.20
N PRO A 87 13.13 -13.32 -4.03
CA PRO A 87 12.31 -13.71 -5.20
C PRO A 87 10.87 -14.09 -4.87
N CYS A 88 10.62 -14.75 -3.73
CA CYS A 88 9.26 -15.19 -3.35
C CYS A 88 8.31 -14.00 -3.17
N GLN A 89 8.77 -12.93 -2.52
CA GLN A 89 7.94 -11.75 -2.27
C GLN A 89 7.84 -10.84 -3.48
N LEU A 90 8.86 -10.78 -4.33
CA LEU A 90 8.76 -10.05 -5.60
C LEU A 90 7.74 -10.71 -6.54
N ILE A 91 7.83 -12.02 -6.72
CA ILE A 91 6.89 -12.78 -7.54
C ILE A 91 5.48 -12.69 -6.95
N GLY A 92 5.34 -12.92 -5.63
CA GLY A 92 4.05 -12.89 -4.95
C GLY A 92 3.39 -11.51 -5.02
N GLY A 93 4.14 -10.44 -4.83
CA GLY A 93 3.64 -9.08 -4.92
C GLY A 93 3.18 -8.72 -6.33
N TYR A 94 3.96 -9.10 -7.35
CA TYR A 94 3.57 -8.88 -8.76
C TYR A 94 2.37 -9.72 -9.17
N ASP A 95 2.33 -10.99 -8.79
CA ASP A 95 1.22 -11.89 -9.14
C ASP A 95 -0.11 -11.45 -8.52
N ARG A 96 -0.05 -10.96 -7.28
CA ARG A 96 -1.23 -10.47 -6.57
C ARG A 96 -1.78 -9.17 -7.16
N TYR A 97 -0.92 -8.28 -7.64
CA TYR A 97 -1.33 -6.99 -8.17
C TYR A 97 -2.37 -7.12 -9.29
N GLN A 98 -3.49 -6.41 -9.15
CA GLN A 98 -4.68 -6.63 -9.96
C GLN A 98 -4.72 -5.77 -11.23
N GLN A 99 -4.30 -4.49 -11.17
CA GLN A 99 -4.44 -3.52 -12.27
C GLN A 99 -3.25 -3.58 -13.25
N LYS A 100 -2.92 -4.78 -13.76
CA LYS A 100 -1.81 -4.99 -14.71
C LYS A 100 -2.05 -4.35 -16.09
N ASP A 101 -3.29 -4.06 -16.41
CA ASP A 101 -3.69 -3.32 -17.60
C ASP A 101 -3.42 -1.79 -17.52
N ILE A 102 -3.25 -1.28 -16.30
CA ILE A 102 -2.88 0.11 -16.03
C ILE A 102 -1.38 0.24 -15.84
N ASN A 103 -0.80 -0.70 -15.10
CA ASN A 103 0.59 -0.63 -14.68
C ASN A 103 1.20 -2.04 -14.50
N ASN A 104 2.43 -2.20 -14.94
CA ASN A 104 3.20 -3.44 -14.84
C ASN A 104 4.31 -3.39 -13.78
N GLU A 105 4.29 -2.40 -12.91
CA GLU A 105 5.25 -2.22 -11.84
C GLU A 105 4.56 -2.33 -10.49
N VAL A 106 5.23 -2.91 -9.49
CA VAL A 106 4.75 -2.97 -8.11
C VAL A 106 5.79 -2.43 -7.16
N MET A 107 5.34 -1.75 -6.12
CA MET A 107 6.20 -1.24 -5.06
C MET A 107 6.32 -2.29 -3.97
N ILE A 108 7.55 -2.67 -3.66
CA ILE A 108 7.91 -3.55 -2.54
C ILE A 108 8.71 -2.74 -1.54
N THR A 109 8.14 -2.47 -0.40
CA THR A 109 8.84 -1.85 0.73
C THR A 109 9.44 -2.95 1.60
N PHE A 110 10.71 -2.84 1.92
CA PHE A 110 11.44 -3.91 2.60
C PHE A 110 12.24 -3.39 3.80
N GLY A 111 12.54 -4.30 4.72
CA GLY A 111 13.18 -4.03 5.99
C GLY A 111 12.25 -4.26 7.18
N TYR A 112 12.79 -4.22 8.38
CA TYR A 112 11.99 -4.38 9.60
C TYR A 112 11.04 -3.20 9.80
N GLY A 113 9.77 -3.52 10.06
CA GLY A 113 8.73 -2.57 10.47
C GLY A 113 8.60 -2.46 11.99
N ASP A 114 7.51 -1.82 12.44
CA ASP A 114 7.13 -1.71 13.86
C ASP A 114 8.21 -1.09 14.76
N GLY A 115 9.04 -0.21 14.20
CA GLY A 115 10.18 0.37 14.92
C GLY A 115 11.35 -0.60 15.14
N GLY A 116 11.31 -1.80 14.56
CA GLY A 116 12.31 -2.85 14.76
C GLY A 116 13.61 -2.69 13.98
N GLY A 117 13.75 -1.66 13.15
CA GLY A 117 14.96 -1.41 12.37
C GLY A 117 14.69 -1.04 10.92
N GLY A 118 15.60 -1.44 10.03
CA GLY A 118 15.52 -1.19 8.60
C GLY A 118 15.94 -2.42 7.78
N PRO A 119 16.36 -2.21 6.53
CA PRO A 119 16.90 -3.27 5.69
C PRO A 119 18.10 -3.95 6.31
N ILE A 120 18.21 -5.25 6.15
CA ILE A 120 19.39 -6.02 6.55
C ILE A 120 20.35 -6.18 5.37
N ARG A 121 21.62 -6.49 5.66
CA ARG A 121 22.65 -6.70 4.63
C ARG A 121 22.21 -7.68 3.53
N LYS A 122 21.55 -8.75 3.91
CA LYS A 122 21.04 -9.77 2.99
C LYS A 122 20.04 -9.21 1.96
N ASP A 123 19.20 -8.25 2.34
CA ASP A 123 18.28 -7.59 1.40
C ASP A 123 19.04 -6.82 0.32
N LEU A 124 20.14 -6.16 0.70
CA LEU A 124 20.98 -5.43 -0.24
C LEU A 124 21.75 -6.37 -1.18
N GLU A 125 22.25 -7.49 -0.65
CA GLU A 125 22.90 -8.54 -1.44
C GLU A 125 21.92 -9.15 -2.46
N TYR A 126 20.67 -9.40 -2.07
CA TYR A 126 19.62 -9.83 -2.99
C TYR A 126 19.33 -8.77 -4.05
N TYR A 127 19.27 -7.50 -3.67
CA TYR A 127 19.06 -6.42 -4.63
C TYR A 127 20.14 -6.39 -5.71
N ASP A 128 21.41 -6.57 -5.33
CA ASP A 128 22.54 -6.58 -6.28
C ASP A 128 22.43 -7.67 -7.36
N VAL A 129 21.74 -8.75 -7.05
CA VAL A 129 21.42 -9.81 -8.01
C VAL A 129 20.15 -9.47 -8.80
N LEU A 130 19.07 -9.08 -8.11
CA LEU A 130 17.75 -8.86 -8.70
C LEU A 130 17.71 -7.68 -9.68
N LYS A 131 18.51 -6.64 -9.45
CA LYS A 131 18.62 -5.49 -10.36
C LYS A 131 19.23 -5.84 -11.73
N LYS A 132 19.99 -6.94 -11.81
CA LYS A 132 20.59 -7.43 -13.07
C LYS A 132 19.61 -8.26 -13.91
N GLY A 133 18.46 -8.61 -13.35
CA GLY A 133 17.47 -9.50 -13.94
C GLY A 133 17.79 -10.98 -13.67
N VAL A 134 16.79 -11.67 -13.13
CA VAL A 134 16.83 -13.12 -12.89
C VAL A 134 15.65 -13.73 -13.63
N SER A 135 15.89 -14.77 -14.42
CA SER A 135 14.85 -15.43 -15.20
C SER A 135 13.69 -15.88 -14.31
N GLY A 136 12.47 -15.51 -14.68
CA GLY A 136 11.25 -15.83 -13.93
C GLY A 136 10.99 -15.00 -12.68
N VAL A 137 11.81 -13.96 -12.42
CA VAL A 137 11.62 -13.04 -11.29
C VAL A 137 11.50 -11.60 -11.81
N PRO A 138 10.58 -10.77 -11.28
CA PRO A 138 10.54 -9.37 -11.64
C PRO A 138 11.88 -8.66 -11.37
N CYS A 139 12.34 -7.84 -12.31
CA CYS A 139 13.54 -7.04 -12.14
C CYS A 139 13.31 -5.96 -11.08
N ALA A 140 14.23 -5.82 -10.13
CA ALA A 140 14.13 -4.85 -9.05
C ALA A 140 14.87 -3.55 -9.37
N LYS A 141 14.26 -2.41 -9.03
CA LYS A 141 14.86 -1.09 -9.08
C LYS A 141 14.57 -0.36 -7.77
N MET A 142 15.60 0.15 -7.10
CA MET A 142 15.42 1.04 -5.95
C MET A 142 15.11 2.45 -6.41
N GLU A 143 14.09 3.05 -5.80
CA GLU A 143 13.75 4.46 -6.00
C GLU A 143 12.96 5.02 -4.81
N PHE A 144 12.76 6.32 -4.79
CA PHE A 144 11.88 6.95 -3.81
C PHE A 144 10.41 6.60 -4.10
N ALA A 145 9.67 6.24 -3.04
CA ALA A 145 8.25 5.90 -3.16
C ALA A 145 7.43 7.01 -3.83
N GLY A 146 7.72 8.27 -3.54
CA GLY A 146 7.07 9.42 -4.17
C GLY A 146 7.24 9.46 -5.68
N SER A 147 8.43 9.13 -6.20
CA SER A 147 8.70 9.08 -7.66
C SER A 147 7.94 7.95 -8.33
N PHE A 148 7.91 6.78 -7.71
CA PHE A 148 7.09 5.66 -8.16
C PHE A 148 5.61 6.04 -8.22
N LEU A 149 5.06 6.54 -7.12
CA LEU A 149 3.64 6.89 -7.02
C LEU A 149 3.22 7.97 -8.04
N GLU A 150 4.08 8.97 -8.26
CA GLU A 150 3.82 10.00 -9.26
C GLU A 150 3.75 9.42 -10.67
N ARG A 151 4.65 8.48 -11.00
CA ARG A 151 4.65 7.80 -12.30
C ARG A 151 3.40 6.95 -12.50
N ILE A 152 3.01 6.19 -11.48
CA ILE A 152 1.82 5.33 -11.58
C ILE A 152 0.53 6.16 -11.62
N LYS A 153 0.45 7.23 -10.83
CA LYS A 153 -0.66 8.19 -10.88
C LYS A 153 -0.85 8.74 -12.29
N LYS A 154 0.22 9.20 -12.95
CA LYS A 154 0.15 9.69 -14.34
C LYS A 154 -0.33 8.64 -15.34
N ARG A 155 0.03 7.36 -15.13
CA ARG A 155 -0.50 6.26 -15.95
C ARG A 155 -1.99 6.06 -15.71
N ALA A 156 -2.40 6.05 -14.43
CA ALA A 156 -3.80 5.91 -14.03
C ALA A 156 -4.68 7.05 -14.56
N GLU A 157 -4.21 8.29 -14.51
CA GLU A 157 -4.94 9.46 -15.04
C GLU A 157 -5.17 9.39 -16.56
N LYS A 158 -4.25 8.77 -17.29
CA LYS A 158 -4.34 8.60 -18.76
C LYS A 158 -5.17 7.39 -19.18
N ASN A 159 -5.40 6.44 -18.29
CA ASN A 159 -6.09 5.19 -18.61
C ASN A 159 -7.57 5.29 -18.23
N GLN A 160 -8.45 5.27 -19.21
CA GLN A 160 -9.91 5.34 -19.02
C GLN A 160 -10.48 4.16 -18.22
N LYS A 161 -9.74 3.05 -18.10
CA LYS A 161 -10.15 1.88 -17.32
C LYS A 161 -9.75 1.96 -15.86
N THR A 162 -9.08 3.03 -15.43
CA THR A 162 -8.71 3.17 -14.01
C THR A 162 -9.96 3.21 -13.16
N PRO A 163 -10.08 2.26 -12.20
CA PRO A 163 -11.29 2.17 -11.39
C PRO A 163 -11.40 3.35 -10.43
N CYS A 164 -12.65 3.62 -10.03
CA CYS A 164 -12.98 4.54 -8.96
C CYS A 164 -13.74 3.78 -7.86
N TRP A 165 -13.30 3.96 -6.63
CA TRP A 165 -14.01 3.44 -5.44
C TRP A 165 -14.65 4.58 -4.67
N GLN A 166 -15.91 4.44 -4.28
CA GLN A 166 -16.62 5.39 -3.43
C GLN A 166 -17.09 4.69 -2.17
N GLY A 167 -16.82 5.27 -1.01
CA GLY A 167 -17.15 4.70 0.28
C GLY A 167 -15.93 4.53 1.18
N GLU A 168 -16.12 3.89 2.31
CA GLU A 168 -15.02 3.55 3.21
C GLU A 168 -14.11 2.45 2.63
N LEU A 169 -12.88 2.38 3.13
CA LEU A 169 -12.01 1.23 2.94
C LEU A 169 -12.13 0.37 4.19
N TYR A 170 -12.93 -0.68 4.09
CA TYR A 170 -13.31 -1.52 5.23
C TYR A 170 -12.32 -2.67 5.44
N LEU A 171 -12.09 -3.00 6.71
CA LEU A 171 -11.39 -4.21 7.12
C LEU A 171 -12.12 -4.82 8.32
N GLU A 172 -12.40 -6.13 8.28
CA GLU A 172 -13.13 -6.83 9.32
C GLU A 172 -12.32 -7.11 10.60
N TYR A 173 -11.01 -6.91 10.56
CA TYR A 173 -10.13 -7.13 11.72
C TYR A 173 -10.10 -5.94 12.68
N HIS A 174 -9.92 -6.23 13.97
CA HIS A 174 -9.73 -5.24 15.04
C HIS A 174 -10.84 -4.19 15.15
N ARG A 175 -12.08 -4.57 14.85
CA ARG A 175 -13.25 -3.71 15.01
C ARG A 175 -13.34 -3.21 16.45
N GLY A 176 -13.70 -1.94 16.60
CA GLY A 176 -13.78 -1.31 17.91
C GLY A 176 -12.45 -0.89 18.53
N THR A 177 -11.29 -1.26 17.97
CA THR A 177 -9.98 -0.84 18.47
C THR A 177 -9.87 0.68 18.62
N TYR A 178 -10.42 1.43 17.68
CA TYR A 178 -10.39 2.90 17.68
C TYR A 178 -11.31 3.52 18.74
N THR A 179 -12.29 2.79 19.22
CA THR A 179 -13.26 3.25 20.22
C THR A 179 -13.05 2.60 21.59
N SER A 180 -12.31 1.49 21.69
CA SER A 180 -11.94 0.89 22.95
C SER A 180 -11.12 1.87 23.78
N MET A 181 -11.30 1.89 25.10
CA MET A 181 -10.61 2.81 26.00
C MET A 181 -10.75 4.29 25.57
N ALA A 182 -11.95 4.69 25.21
CA ALA A 182 -12.27 6.02 24.68
C ALA A 182 -11.76 7.16 25.56
N GLN A 183 -11.77 6.99 26.90
CA GLN A 183 -11.26 7.98 27.83
C GLN A 183 -9.76 8.24 27.65
N ASN A 184 -8.96 7.20 27.47
CA ASN A 184 -7.52 7.35 27.24
C ASN A 184 -7.26 8.13 25.94
N LYS A 185 -7.98 7.79 24.87
CA LYS A 185 -7.87 8.50 23.59
C LYS A 185 -8.27 9.97 23.70
N LYS A 186 -9.34 10.25 24.45
CA LYS A 186 -9.78 11.63 24.73
C LYS A 186 -8.74 12.41 25.55
N LEU A 187 -8.13 11.77 26.56
CA LEU A 187 -7.10 12.40 27.37
C LEU A 187 -5.82 12.66 26.55
N ASN A 188 -5.41 11.69 25.73
CA ASN A 188 -4.28 11.88 24.82
C ASN A 188 -4.50 13.09 23.92
N ARG A 189 -5.66 13.19 23.27
CA ARG A 189 -6.00 14.33 22.41
C ARG A 189 -6.02 15.66 23.13
N ARG A 190 -6.37 15.69 24.42
CA ARG A 190 -6.36 16.92 25.23
C ARG A 190 -4.97 17.33 25.69
N SER A 191 -4.02 16.39 25.70
CA SER A 191 -2.64 16.62 26.10
C SER A 191 -1.75 17.15 24.97
N GLU A 192 -2.21 17.03 23.71
CA GLU A 192 -1.59 17.59 22.53
C GLU A 192 -1.82 19.10 22.43
#